data_3ceff7c9c0d35d7b934e5f521d6f9f4e
#
_entry.id   3ceff7c9c0d35d7b934e5f521d6f9f4e
#
_cell.length_a   1.000
_cell.length_b   1.000
_cell.length_c   1.000
_cell.angle_alpha   90.00
_cell.angle_beta   90.00
_cell.angle_gamma   90.00
#
_symmetry.space_group_name_H-M   'P 1'
#
loop_
_entity.id
_entity.type
_entity.pdbx_description
1 polymer ?
#
loop_
_entity_poly.entity_id
_entity_poly.type
_entity_poly.pdbx_seq_one_letter_code
_entity_poly.pdbx_strand_id
1 'polypeptide(L)'
;MIKTTLESDGRVGVIVPHGVLFRGGAEGKIRQKLIEENLLKAVIGLPENLFFGTGIPAAILIFDKAKKTTDVLFVDASHEYQDMKNQNRLRGEDIDKIVSNFKEFKTIEKYAYRATQKEISDNEFNLNIPRYVDTFEEEAEIDIPKVQKEIEKLEGALTEVRIKMGQYLKELGLDNKH
;
A
#
# COMPACT_ATOMS: atom_id res chain seq x y z
N MET A 1 -13.58 20.22 16.02
CA MET A 1 -14.71 19.32 15.69
C MET A 1 -14.57 17.95 16.33
N ILE A 2 -13.51 17.16 16.15
CA ILE A 2 -13.34 15.83 16.80
C ILE A 2 -13.40 15.92 18.34
N LYS A 3 -12.85 16.97 18.95
CA LYS A 3 -12.84 17.16 20.42
C LYS A 3 -14.19 17.47 21.03
N THR A 4 -15.06 18.14 20.30
CA THR A 4 -16.32 18.65 20.81
C THR A 4 -17.51 17.73 20.54
N THR A 5 -17.37 16.83 19.56
CA THR A 5 -18.45 15.89 19.17
C THR A 5 -18.35 14.52 19.81
N LEU A 6 -17.18 14.16 20.36
CA LEU A 6 -17.02 12.89 21.06
C LEU A 6 -17.34 13.06 22.55
N GLU A 7 -18.21 12.20 23.06
CA GLU A 7 -18.33 11.95 24.49
C GLU A 7 -17.04 11.37 25.06
N SER A 8 -16.94 11.23 26.39
CA SER A 8 -15.71 10.79 27.06
C SER A 8 -15.14 9.45 26.58
N ASP A 9 -15.97 8.58 25.99
CA ASP A 9 -15.63 7.25 25.45
C ASP A 9 -15.90 7.13 23.93
N GLY A 10 -16.19 8.25 23.27
CA GLY A 10 -16.55 8.28 21.86
C GLY A 10 -15.40 7.89 20.92
N ARG A 11 -15.75 7.24 19.81
CA ARG A 11 -14.84 6.90 18.69
C ARG A 11 -15.31 7.55 17.40
N VAL A 12 -14.33 7.91 16.55
CA VAL A 12 -14.58 8.44 15.21
C VAL A 12 -13.62 7.78 14.22
N GLY A 13 -14.15 7.34 13.08
CA GLY A 13 -13.39 6.97 11.91
C GLY A 13 -13.52 8.04 10.83
N VAL A 14 -12.42 8.45 10.25
CA VAL A 14 -12.37 9.43 9.16
C VAL A 14 -11.58 8.85 8.01
N ILE A 15 -12.17 8.85 6.83
CA ILE A 15 -11.45 8.47 5.60
C ILE A 15 -10.79 9.72 5.03
N VAL A 16 -9.51 9.62 4.73
CA VAL A 16 -8.69 10.71 4.20
C VAL A 16 -7.83 10.23 3.03
N PRO A 17 -7.49 11.09 2.07
CA PRO A 17 -6.45 10.78 1.08
C PRO A 17 -5.09 10.58 1.77
N HIS A 18 -4.26 9.68 1.26
CA HIS A 18 -2.94 9.38 1.82
C HIS A 18 -2.07 10.62 2.08
N GLY A 19 -2.17 11.65 1.23
CA GLY A 19 -1.41 12.89 1.40
C GLY A 19 -1.59 13.57 2.77
N VAL A 20 -2.76 13.42 3.39
CA VAL A 20 -3.02 13.97 4.74
C VAL A 20 -2.10 13.38 5.81
N LEU A 21 -1.57 12.18 5.59
CA LEU A 21 -0.70 11.49 6.54
C LEU A 21 0.69 12.15 6.68
N PHE A 22 1.18 12.84 5.65
CA PHE A 22 2.55 13.34 5.60
C PHE A 22 2.72 14.78 5.15
N ARG A 23 1.70 15.44 4.58
CA ARG A 23 1.81 16.85 4.21
C ARG A 23 2.15 17.71 5.42
N GLY A 24 3.00 18.71 5.22
CA GLY A 24 3.39 19.70 6.22
C GLY A 24 2.36 20.81 6.44
N GLY A 25 2.80 21.95 6.97
CA GLY A 25 1.97 23.13 7.14
C GLY A 25 0.86 22.96 8.17
N ALA A 26 -0.36 23.38 7.83
CA ALA A 26 -1.51 23.32 8.73
C ALA A 26 -1.92 21.87 9.06
N GLU A 27 -1.86 20.97 8.08
CA GLU A 27 -2.18 19.56 8.28
C GLU A 27 -1.20 18.90 9.26
N GLY A 28 0.11 19.19 9.15
CA GLY A 28 1.13 18.71 10.09
C GLY A 28 0.87 19.14 11.51
N LYS A 29 0.53 20.42 11.74
CA LYS A 29 0.20 20.95 13.08
C LYS A 29 -1.03 20.28 13.67
N ILE A 30 -2.04 20.00 12.86
CA ILE A 30 -3.25 19.29 13.30
C ILE A 30 -2.93 17.87 13.71
N ARG A 31 -2.13 17.13 12.90
CA ARG A 31 -1.69 15.77 13.23
C ARG A 31 -0.92 15.74 14.54
N GLN A 32 0.09 16.60 14.68
CA GLN A 32 0.88 16.73 15.90
C GLN A 32 -0.03 16.88 17.12
N LYS A 33 -0.95 17.86 17.10
CA LYS A 33 -1.86 18.12 18.20
C LYS A 33 -2.76 16.92 18.55
N LEU A 34 -3.29 16.22 17.54
CA LEU A 34 -4.14 15.05 17.76
C LEU A 34 -3.38 13.87 18.38
N ILE A 35 -2.08 13.73 18.06
CA ILE A 35 -1.22 12.70 18.60
C ILE A 35 -0.78 13.06 20.03
N GLU A 36 -0.36 14.30 20.28
CA GLU A 36 0.02 14.80 21.62
C GLU A 36 -1.14 14.70 22.61
N GLU A 37 -2.37 14.93 22.14
CA GLU A 37 -3.60 14.76 22.93
C GLU A 37 -4.04 13.29 23.08
N ASN A 38 -3.25 12.35 22.59
CA ASN A 38 -3.50 10.91 22.64
C ASN A 38 -4.86 10.47 22.06
N LEU A 39 -5.33 11.14 21.01
CA LEU A 39 -6.63 10.86 20.38
C LEU A 39 -6.53 9.83 19.26
N LEU A 40 -5.43 9.83 18.50
CA LEU A 40 -5.24 8.92 17.36
C LEU A 40 -4.95 7.50 17.86
N LYS A 41 -5.79 6.54 17.50
CA LYS A 41 -5.65 5.13 17.87
C LYS A 41 -5.05 4.28 16.77
N ALA A 42 -5.50 4.48 15.53
CA ALA A 42 -4.97 3.71 14.40
C ALA A 42 -4.98 4.51 13.10
N VAL A 43 -4.07 4.11 12.21
CA VAL A 43 -3.96 4.52 10.80
C VAL A 43 -4.03 3.25 9.97
N ILE A 44 -5.04 3.12 9.12
CA ILE A 44 -5.26 1.94 8.28
C ILE A 44 -5.17 2.37 6.83
N GLY A 45 -4.16 1.90 6.11
CA GLY A 45 -4.01 2.11 4.67
C GLY A 45 -4.97 1.22 3.90
N LEU A 46 -5.62 1.78 2.91
CA LEU A 46 -6.56 1.09 2.04
C LEU A 46 -5.97 0.96 0.63
N PRO A 47 -6.44 0.00 -0.16
CA PRO A 47 -6.05 -0.15 -1.55
C PRO A 47 -6.32 1.11 -2.39
N GLU A 48 -5.53 1.27 -3.44
CA GLU A 48 -5.84 2.22 -4.50
C GLU A 48 -7.10 1.80 -5.28
N ASN A 49 -7.64 2.69 -6.08
CA ASN A 49 -8.83 2.42 -6.90
C ASN A 49 -10.05 1.87 -6.12
N LEU A 50 -10.14 2.13 -4.81
CA LEU A 50 -11.25 1.68 -3.97
C LEU A 50 -12.47 2.61 -4.05
N PHE A 51 -12.24 3.90 -4.31
CA PHE A 51 -13.30 4.91 -4.35
C PHE A 51 -13.58 5.37 -5.77
N PHE A 52 -14.87 5.63 -6.06
CA PHE A 52 -15.30 6.04 -7.38
C PHE A 52 -14.63 7.35 -7.82
N GLY A 53 -14.13 7.38 -9.06
CA GLY A 53 -13.57 8.57 -9.68
C GLY A 53 -12.14 8.95 -9.25
N THR A 54 -11.46 8.13 -8.44
CA THR A 54 -10.08 8.36 -8.07
C THR A 54 -9.29 7.07 -7.93
N GLY A 55 -8.07 7.06 -8.50
CA GLY A 55 -7.09 5.99 -8.28
C GLY A 55 -6.21 6.19 -7.04
N ILE A 56 -6.41 7.29 -6.30
CA ILE A 56 -5.55 7.64 -5.17
C ILE A 56 -5.89 6.74 -3.97
N PRO A 57 -4.90 6.09 -3.33
CA PRO A 57 -5.14 5.32 -2.13
C PRO A 57 -5.62 6.23 -0.99
N ALA A 58 -6.48 5.70 -0.15
CA ALA A 58 -7.01 6.37 1.03
C ALA A 58 -6.52 5.70 2.31
N ALA A 59 -6.68 6.38 3.42
CA ALA A 59 -6.45 5.82 4.74
C ALA A 59 -7.63 6.12 5.67
N ILE A 60 -7.84 5.23 6.64
CA ILE A 60 -8.79 5.45 7.73
C ILE A 60 -7.99 5.89 8.96
N LEU A 61 -8.32 7.06 9.51
CA LEU A 61 -7.84 7.51 10.80
C LEU A 61 -8.89 7.17 11.86
N ILE A 62 -8.52 6.37 12.86
CA ILE A 62 -9.41 6.03 13.97
C ILE A 62 -8.99 6.81 15.20
N PHE A 63 -9.90 7.60 15.71
CA PHE A 63 -9.75 8.35 16.95
C PHE A 63 -10.57 7.70 18.07
N ASP A 64 -9.99 7.62 19.28
CA ASP A 64 -10.62 7.02 20.44
C ASP A 64 -10.29 7.86 21.69
N LYS A 65 -11.28 8.53 22.28
CA LYS A 65 -11.09 9.37 23.47
C LYS A 65 -10.84 8.55 24.75
N ALA A 66 -11.32 7.31 24.78
CA ALA A 66 -11.11 6.38 25.90
C ALA A 66 -9.79 5.58 25.77
N LYS A 67 -8.93 5.93 24.84
CA LYS A 67 -7.65 5.28 24.62
C LYS A 67 -6.78 5.29 25.86
N LYS A 68 -6.35 4.11 26.31
CA LYS A 68 -5.54 3.94 27.53
C LYS A 68 -4.03 3.90 27.27
N THR A 69 -3.62 3.57 26.06
CA THR A 69 -2.21 3.51 25.65
C THR A 69 -1.86 4.73 24.81
N THR A 70 -0.59 5.13 24.76
CA THR A 70 -0.12 6.22 23.91
C THR A 70 0.23 5.76 22.50
N ASP A 71 0.32 4.45 22.27
CA ASP A 71 0.73 3.87 21.01
C ASP A 71 -0.35 4.00 19.92
N VAL A 72 0.08 4.04 18.69
CA VAL A 72 -0.78 4.09 17.51
C VAL A 72 -0.54 2.83 16.67
N LEU A 73 -1.61 2.17 16.23
CA LEU A 73 -1.51 1.02 15.33
C LEU A 73 -1.52 1.50 13.89
N PHE A 74 -0.50 1.11 13.14
CA PHE A 74 -0.45 1.24 11.68
C PHE A 74 -0.79 -0.09 11.06
N VAL A 75 -1.69 -0.10 10.10
CA VAL A 75 -2.08 -1.30 9.33
C VAL A 75 -1.94 -0.99 7.86
N ASP A 76 -1.21 -1.81 7.13
CA ASP A 76 -1.13 -1.75 5.68
C ASP A 76 -2.06 -2.79 5.06
N ALA A 77 -3.24 -2.36 4.66
CA ALA A 77 -4.19 -3.18 3.93
C ALA A 77 -4.23 -2.82 2.43
N SER A 78 -3.17 -2.20 1.89
CA SER A 78 -3.10 -1.77 0.49
C SER A 78 -3.19 -2.92 -0.51
N HIS A 79 -2.83 -4.14 -0.10
CA HIS A 79 -2.87 -5.35 -0.90
C HIS A 79 -4.09 -6.25 -0.63
N GLU A 80 -4.95 -5.85 0.31
CA GLU A 80 -6.14 -6.61 0.70
C GLU A 80 -7.34 -6.20 -0.15
N TYR A 81 -7.45 -6.74 -1.36
CA TYR A 81 -8.57 -6.43 -2.24
C TYR A 81 -8.77 -7.50 -3.32
N GLN A 82 -9.94 -7.48 -3.91
CA GLN A 82 -10.24 -8.14 -5.16
C GLN A 82 -10.08 -7.14 -6.31
N ASP A 83 -9.21 -7.47 -7.25
CA ASP A 83 -9.09 -6.69 -8.50
C ASP A 83 -10.34 -6.89 -9.36
N MET A 84 -10.91 -5.78 -9.80
CA MET A 84 -12.07 -5.75 -10.68
C MET A 84 -11.83 -4.76 -11.82
N LYS A 85 -12.45 -4.98 -12.96
CA LYS A 85 -12.22 -4.24 -14.22
C LYS A 85 -12.16 -2.71 -14.09
N ASN A 86 -12.93 -2.11 -13.19
CA ASN A 86 -13.06 -0.65 -13.10
C ASN A 86 -12.70 -0.09 -11.71
N GLN A 87 -12.71 -0.92 -10.68
CA GLN A 87 -12.55 -0.47 -9.29
C GLN A 87 -12.21 -1.65 -8.40
N ASN A 88 -11.25 -1.49 -7.49
CA ASN A 88 -10.92 -2.49 -6.50
C ASN A 88 -12.04 -2.61 -5.45
N ARG A 89 -12.19 -3.79 -4.87
CA ARG A 89 -13.21 -4.07 -3.88
C ARG A 89 -12.63 -4.79 -2.67
N LEU A 90 -12.96 -4.30 -1.47
CA LEU A 90 -12.71 -5.06 -0.24
C LEU A 90 -13.73 -6.19 -0.12
N ARG A 91 -13.24 -7.42 0.08
CA ARG A 91 -14.06 -8.59 0.38
C ARG A 91 -14.39 -8.64 1.87
N GLY A 92 -15.33 -9.47 2.25
CA GLY A 92 -15.62 -9.71 3.67
C GLY A 92 -14.40 -10.17 4.46
N GLU A 93 -13.62 -11.09 3.90
CA GLU A 93 -12.37 -11.59 4.50
C GLU A 93 -11.30 -10.50 4.71
N ASP A 94 -11.18 -9.55 3.77
CA ASP A 94 -10.25 -8.41 3.88
C ASP A 94 -10.67 -7.50 5.04
N ILE A 95 -11.97 -7.21 5.14
CA ILE A 95 -12.53 -6.41 6.23
C ILE A 95 -12.35 -7.12 7.57
N ASP A 96 -12.61 -8.43 7.65
CA ASP A 96 -12.45 -9.23 8.86
C ASP A 96 -10.98 -9.26 9.31
N LYS A 97 -10.04 -9.37 8.38
CA LYS A 97 -8.61 -9.30 8.66
C LYS A 97 -8.21 -7.95 9.25
N ILE A 98 -8.65 -6.84 8.64
CA ILE A 98 -8.39 -5.48 9.14
C ILE A 98 -8.98 -5.31 10.55
N VAL A 99 -10.24 -5.71 10.76
CA VAL A 99 -10.94 -5.56 12.03
C VAL A 99 -10.33 -6.43 13.13
N SER A 100 -9.92 -7.65 12.82
CA SER A 100 -9.25 -8.55 13.76
C SER A 100 -7.94 -7.95 14.24
N ASN A 101 -7.10 -7.47 13.31
CA ASN A 101 -5.82 -6.83 13.64
C ASN A 101 -6.01 -5.55 14.45
N PHE A 102 -6.99 -4.73 14.10
CA PHE A 102 -7.33 -3.55 14.88
C PHE A 102 -7.76 -3.89 16.32
N LYS A 103 -8.51 -4.97 16.51
CA LYS A 103 -8.94 -5.43 17.86
C LYS A 103 -7.77 -6.00 18.67
N GLU A 104 -6.90 -6.79 18.03
CA GLU A 104 -5.74 -7.39 18.70
C GLU A 104 -4.69 -6.34 19.07
N PHE A 105 -4.59 -5.26 18.32
CA PHE A 105 -3.68 -4.15 18.54
C PHE A 105 -2.22 -4.57 18.70
N LYS A 106 -1.74 -5.47 17.81
CA LYS A 106 -0.40 -6.06 17.85
C LYS A 106 0.38 -5.75 16.58
N THR A 107 1.71 -5.81 16.69
CA THR A 107 2.59 -5.81 15.53
C THR A 107 2.51 -7.17 14.84
N ILE A 108 2.32 -7.16 13.52
CA ILE A 108 2.32 -8.32 12.64
C ILE A 108 3.27 -7.99 11.48
N GLU A 109 4.24 -8.85 11.27
CA GLU A 109 5.26 -8.67 10.25
C GLU A 109 4.62 -8.39 8.87
N LYS A 110 5.16 -7.38 8.17
CA LYS A 110 4.72 -6.93 6.83
C LYS A 110 3.24 -6.50 6.72
N TYR A 111 2.53 -6.37 7.84
CA TYR A 111 1.11 -6.03 7.80
C TYR A 111 0.69 -4.96 8.82
N ALA A 112 1.13 -5.04 10.06
CA ALA A 112 0.73 -4.10 11.09
C ALA A 112 1.87 -3.80 12.07
N TYR A 113 2.00 -2.54 12.47
CA TYR A 113 3.02 -2.10 13.40
C TYR A 113 2.42 -1.20 14.49
N ARG A 114 2.76 -1.48 15.74
CA ARG A 114 2.37 -0.69 16.89
C ARG A 114 3.49 0.29 17.24
N ALA A 115 3.37 1.53 16.80
CA ALA A 115 4.32 2.59 17.04
C ALA A 115 4.06 3.30 18.35
N THR A 116 5.11 3.62 19.08
CA THR A 116 5.03 4.45 20.29
C THR A 116 4.86 5.93 19.90
N GLN A 117 4.28 6.73 20.79
CA GLN A 117 4.16 8.17 20.56
C GLN A 117 5.54 8.84 20.38
N LYS A 118 6.57 8.35 21.08
CA LYS A 118 7.93 8.84 20.94
C LYS A 118 8.46 8.61 19.52
N GLU A 119 8.31 7.40 19.00
CA GLU A 119 8.73 7.05 17.64
C GLU A 119 8.03 7.91 16.59
N ILE A 120 6.73 8.19 16.78
CA ILE A 120 5.97 9.08 15.88
C ILE A 120 6.47 10.52 15.97
N SER A 121 6.83 10.98 17.17
CA SER A 121 7.43 12.30 17.37
C SER A 121 8.81 12.39 16.73
N ASP A 122 9.66 11.38 16.88
CA ASP A 122 10.99 11.29 16.28
C ASP A 122 10.90 11.27 14.73
N ASN A 123 9.79 10.78 14.18
CA ASN A 123 9.41 10.83 12.76
C ASN A 123 8.67 12.13 12.37
N GLU A 124 8.79 13.22 13.15
CA GLU A 124 8.17 14.53 12.86
C GLU A 124 6.64 14.47 12.68
N PHE A 125 5.98 13.59 13.40
CA PHE A 125 4.54 13.34 13.31
C PHE A 125 4.08 12.96 11.88
N ASN A 126 4.98 12.39 11.11
CA ASN A 126 4.67 11.83 9.80
C ASN A 126 4.03 10.45 9.99
N LEU A 127 2.81 10.27 9.47
CA LEU A 127 2.03 9.05 9.60
C LEU A 127 2.05 8.19 8.33
N ASN A 128 3.02 8.41 7.44
CA ASN A 128 3.16 7.61 6.21
C ASN A 128 3.41 6.14 6.58
N ILE A 129 2.51 5.26 6.19
CA ILE A 129 2.46 3.86 6.64
C ILE A 129 3.76 3.09 6.34
N PRO A 130 4.40 3.22 5.15
CA PRO A 130 5.67 2.54 4.86
C PRO A 130 6.85 2.91 5.79
N ARG A 131 6.72 3.96 6.60
CA ARG A 131 7.73 4.28 7.61
C ARG A 131 7.63 3.40 8.86
N TYR A 132 6.51 2.73 9.05
CA TYR A 132 6.20 1.90 10.22
C TYR A 132 5.99 0.43 9.86
N VAL A 133 5.34 0.17 8.75
CA VAL A 133 5.11 -1.18 8.24
C VAL A 133 6.03 -1.40 7.05
N ASP A 134 7.05 -2.22 7.25
CA ASP A 134 7.96 -2.62 6.16
C ASP A 134 7.30 -3.76 5.37
N THR A 135 6.72 -3.40 4.23
CA THR A 135 6.13 -4.34 3.28
C THR A 135 7.11 -4.80 2.21
N PHE A 136 8.39 -4.39 2.33
CA PHE A 136 9.40 -4.76 1.35
C PHE A 136 9.57 -6.28 1.32
N GLU A 137 9.27 -6.88 0.18
CA GLU A 137 9.67 -8.25 -0.12
C GLU A 137 11.07 -8.17 -0.74
N GLU A 138 12.04 -8.85 -0.14
CA GLU A 138 13.34 -9.04 -0.81
C GLU A 138 13.05 -9.69 -2.17
N GLU A 139 13.29 -8.96 -3.25
CA GLU A 139 13.23 -9.54 -4.58
C GLU A 139 14.20 -10.72 -4.61
N ALA A 140 13.72 -11.88 -5.09
CA ALA A 140 14.57 -13.04 -5.26
C ALA A 140 15.78 -12.64 -6.09
N GLU A 141 16.98 -12.96 -5.61
CA GLU A 141 18.21 -12.67 -6.33
C GLU A 141 18.09 -13.18 -7.78
N ILE A 142 18.22 -12.26 -8.73
CA ILE A 142 18.16 -12.60 -10.15
C ILE A 142 19.42 -13.38 -10.47
N ASP A 143 19.25 -14.65 -10.79
CA ASP A 143 20.33 -15.50 -11.30
C ASP A 143 20.71 -15.03 -12.72
N ILE A 144 21.61 -14.02 -12.76
CA ILE A 144 22.09 -13.41 -14.01
C ILE A 144 22.58 -14.47 -15.01
N PRO A 145 23.41 -15.47 -14.62
CA PRO A 145 23.82 -16.55 -15.51
C PRO A 145 22.65 -17.34 -16.12
N LYS A 146 21.59 -17.57 -15.37
CA LYS A 146 20.41 -18.28 -15.85
C LYS A 146 19.61 -17.44 -16.85
N VAL A 147 19.40 -16.17 -16.54
CA VAL A 147 18.72 -15.22 -17.44
C VAL A 147 19.51 -15.05 -18.74
N GLN A 148 20.82 -14.97 -18.67
CA GLN A 148 21.67 -14.84 -19.85
C GLN A 148 21.58 -16.06 -20.78
N LYS A 149 21.60 -17.27 -20.22
CA LYS A 149 21.37 -18.51 -21.00
C LYS A 149 19.98 -18.54 -21.67
N GLU A 150 18.99 -18.02 -20.99
CA GLU A 150 17.63 -17.96 -21.54
C GLU A 150 17.53 -16.95 -22.70
N ILE A 151 18.21 -15.80 -22.58
CA ILE A 151 18.34 -14.82 -23.66
C ILE A 151 19.03 -15.44 -24.88
N GLU A 152 20.18 -16.09 -24.70
CA GLU A 152 20.91 -16.76 -25.79
C GLU A 152 20.05 -17.82 -26.50
N LYS A 153 19.27 -18.58 -25.74
CA LYS A 153 18.34 -19.57 -26.28
C LYS A 153 17.22 -18.93 -27.11
N LEU A 154 16.66 -17.82 -26.61
CA LEU A 154 15.59 -17.09 -27.30
C LEU A 154 16.11 -16.41 -28.57
N GLU A 155 17.30 -15.85 -28.55
CA GLU A 155 17.95 -15.27 -29.74
C GLU A 155 18.25 -16.31 -30.80
N GLY A 156 18.70 -17.50 -30.41
CA GLY A 156 18.88 -18.64 -31.31
C GLY A 156 17.57 -19.05 -31.99
N ALA A 157 16.51 -19.23 -31.19
CA ALA A 157 15.18 -19.56 -31.70
C ALA A 157 14.61 -18.47 -32.64
N LEU A 158 14.82 -17.20 -32.28
CA LEU A 158 14.41 -16.06 -33.13
C LEU A 158 15.12 -16.07 -34.48
N THR A 159 16.41 -16.40 -34.49
CA THR A 159 17.23 -16.50 -35.69
C THR A 159 16.72 -17.61 -36.61
N GLU A 160 16.41 -18.79 -36.06
CA GLU A 160 15.83 -19.90 -36.81
C GLU A 160 14.46 -19.53 -37.45
N VAL A 161 13.61 -18.87 -36.64
CA VAL A 161 12.28 -18.44 -37.17
C VAL A 161 12.44 -17.40 -38.28
N ARG A 162 13.38 -16.46 -38.13
CA ARG A 162 13.66 -15.46 -39.19
C ARG A 162 14.17 -16.10 -40.48
N ILE A 163 15.03 -17.10 -40.39
CA ILE A 163 15.51 -17.85 -41.54
C ILE A 163 14.34 -18.56 -42.24
N LYS A 164 13.51 -19.28 -41.50
CA LYS A 164 12.31 -19.97 -42.06
C LYS A 164 11.34 -18.98 -42.69
N MET A 165 11.09 -17.85 -42.06
CA MET A 165 10.24 -16.80 -42.58
C MET A 165 10.79 -16.24 -43.88
N GLY A 166 12.10 -15.99 -43.98
CA GLY A 166 12.75 -15.55 -45.21
C GLY A 166 12.61 -16.56 -46.34
N GLN A 167 12.73 -17.87 -46.03
CA GLN A 167 12.49 -18.94 -47.00
C GLN A 167 11.06 -18.92 -47.53
N TYR A 168 10.07 -18.84 -46.67
CA TYR A 168 8.66 -18.80 -47.07
C TYR A 168 8.31 -17.54 -47.88
N LEU A 169 8.85 -16.37 -47.48
CA LEU A 169 8.67 -15.13 -48.27
C LEU A 169 9.25 -15.23 -49.65
N LYS A 170 10.40 -15.89 -49.80
CA LYS A 170 11.01 -16.14 -51.08
C LYS A 170 10.19 -17.11 -51.96
N GLU A 171 9.68 -18.17 -51.38
CA GLU A 171 8.78 -19.12 -52.07
C GLU A 171 7.48 -18.45 -52.55
N LEU A 172 6.97 -17.49 -51.82
CA LEU A 172 5.77 -16.72 -52.14
C LEU A 172 6.02 -15.55 -53.09
N GLY A 173 7.28 -15.32 -53.50
CA GLY A 173 7.63 -14.19 -54.35
C GLY A 173 7.49 -12.82 -53.68
N LEU A 174 7.47 -12.78 -52.34
CA LEU A 174 7.34 -11.59 -51.52
C LEU A 174 8.68 -11.11 -50.97
N ASP A 175 9.77 -11.38 -51.65
CA ASP A 175 11.11 -10.99 -51.27
C ASP A 175 11.22 -9.46 -51.27
N ASN A 176 11.12 -8.84 -50.09
CA ASN A 176 11.28 -7.39 -49.98
C ASN A 176 12.77 -7.06 -50.16
N LYS A 177 13.11 -6.58 -51.33
CA LYS A 177 14.33 -5.82 -51.55
C LYS A 177 14.21 -4.48 -50.84
N HIS A 178 14.65 -4.39 -49.56
CA HIS A 178 15.11 -3.15 -48.92
C HIS A 178 16.25 -3.47 -47.95
#